data_b10a7d9a04be2036675fd39a44eaf96d
#
_entry.id   b10a7d9a04be2036675fd39a44eaf96d
#
_cell.length_a   1.000
_cell.length_b   1.000
_cell.length_c   1.000
_cell.angle_alpha   90.00
_cell.angle_beta   90.00
_cell.angle_gamma   90.00
#
_symmetry.space_group_name_H-M   'P 1'
#
loop_
_entity.id
_entity.type
_entity.pdbx_description
1 polymer ?
#
loop_
_entity_poly.entity_id
_entity_poly.type
_entity_poly.pdbx_seq_one_letter_code
_entity_poly.pdbx_strand_id
1 'polypeptide(L)'
;MGNNVRFDGGHKHSKMCSQNLVRHFDFISEGSEFGIGMGTPRKPIRLIGDVNSPLTVSTQDNAIDHTKKMVEFSYQKAKEYSELPVEESGRLIAPSLGENFITRVFAYHKWQQLKQVGFTYHGIIEFHSSYKYSLMAHSPASYIELGRMLADAGKHEVDELAECYFPLLMSALGKVATRKTHTNVLMHIQGYLKRVLSSIEKHELSKLINQYRLAQIPLIVPITLLKHHFSNHPHSYIAKQVYLEPYPDDLSLRNAI
;
A
#
# COMPACT_ATOMS: atom_id res chain seq x y z
N MET A 1 11.21 -10.78 23.03
CA MET A 1 10.92 -12.09 22.41
C MET A 1 10.46 -11.81 20.99
N GLY A 2 11.29 -12.16 19.99
CA GLY A 2 11.04 -11.80 18.59
C GLY A 2 9.95 -12.67 17.98
N ASN A 3 8.93 -12.04 17.45
CA ASN A 3 7.88 -12.72 16.69
C ASN A 3 8.40 -13.08 15.30
N ASN A 4 8.58 -14.38 15.04
CA ASN A 4 8.95 -14.87 13.72
C ASN A 4 7.75 -14.81 12.78
N VAL A 5 7.81 -13.91 11.82
CA VAL A 5 6.95 -13.95 10.64
C VAL A 5 7.44 -15.09 9.74
N ARG A 6 6.64 -16.14 9.57
CA ARG A 6 6.94 -17.19 8.61
C ARG A 6 6.25 -16.87 7.29
N PHE A 7 7.07 -16.51 6.31
CA PHE A 7 6.71 -16.59 4.92
C PHE A 7 7.23 -17.93 4.39
N ASP A 8 6.35 -18.89 4.22
CA ASP A 8 6.68 -20.16 3.56
C ASP A 8 6.65 -19.95 2.04
N GLY A 9 7.82 -19.70 1.49
CA GLY A 9 8.03 -19.59 0.06
C GLY A 9 9.51 -19.41 -0.22
N GLY A 10 10.15 -20.45 -0.65
CA GLY A 10 11.58 -20.69 -0.65
C GLY A 10 12.47 -19.87 -1.58
N HIS A 11 12.55 -18.54 -1.44
CA HIS A 11 13.63 -17.77 -2.05
C HIS A 11 14.26 -16.82 -1.03
N LYS A 12 15.62 -16.71 -1.05
CA LYS A 12 16.41 -15.88 -0.13
C LYS A 12 15.96 -14.40 -0.08
N HIS A 13 15.43 -13.86 -1.18
CA HIS A 13 14.85 -12.51 -1.23
C HIS A 13 13.57 -12.37 -0.39
N SER A 14 12.72 -13.38 -0.34
CA SER A 14 11.50 -13.38 0.47
C SER A 14 11.81 -13.31 1.97
N LYS A 15 12.84 -14.02 2.44
CA LYS A 15 13.24 -14.01 3.85
C LYS A 15 13.78 -12.65 4.31
N MET A 16 14.54 -11.95 3.46
CA MET A 16 15.11 -10.64 3.80
C MET A 16 14.03 -9.57 3.87
N CYS A 17 13.08 -9.59 2.94
CA CYS A 17 11.90 -8.71 2.96
C CYS A 17 11.05 -8.98 4.21
N SER A 18 10.87 -10.26 4.58
CA SER A 18 10.12 -10.66 5.78
C SER A 18 10.75 -10.17 7.08
N GLN A 19 12.07 -10.25 7.22
CA GLN A 19 12.76 -9.84 8.42
C GLN A 19 12.73 -8.31 8.62
N ASN A 20 12.81 -7.54 7.54
CA ASN A 20 12.68 -6.10 7.59
C ASN A 20 11.23 -5.68 7.91
N LEU A 21 10.25 -6.38 7.36
CA LEU A 21 8.84 -6.17 7.69
C LEU A 21 8.57 -6.29 9.20
N VAL A 22 9.10 -7.34 9.84
CA VAL A 22 8.90 -7.58 11.28
C VAL A 22 9.39 -6.40 12.12
N ARG A 23 10.55 -5.84 11.81
CA ARG A 23 11.11 -4.72 12.57
C ARG A 23 10.25 -3.47 12.54
N HIS A 24 9.54 -3.22 11.43
CA HIS A 24 8.68 -2.07 11.28
C HIS A 24 7.25 -2.27 11.78
N PHE A 25 6.84 -3.53 12.00
CA PHE A 25 5.47 -3.87 12.42
C PHE A 25 5.37 -4.48 13.81
N ASP A 26 6.44 -4.43 14.62
CA ASP A 26 6.39 -4.89 16.01
C ASP A 26 5.27 -4.23 16.84
N PHE A 27 4.88 -2.99 16.49
CA PHE A 27 3.78 -2.28 17.11
C PHE A 27 2.37 -2.75 16.66
N ILE A 28 2.30 -3.55 15.58
CA ILE A 28 1.04 -4.11 15.06
C ILE A 28 0.74 -5.47 15.68
N SER A 29 1.73 -6.09 16.36
CA SER A 29 1.67 -7.48 16.83
C SER A 29 0.87 -7.72 18.09
N GLU A 30 0.49 -6.69 18.84
CA GLU A 30 -0.29 -6.86 20.06
C GLU A 30 -1.80 -6.90 19.74
N GLY A 31 -2.29 -8.08 19.37
CA GLY A 31 -3.72 -8.41 19.42
C GLY A 31 -4.57 -7.96 18.23
N SER A 32 -3.99 -7.43 17.17
CA SER A 32 -4.75 -7.04 15.99
C SER A 32 -4.76 -8.14 14.91
N GLU A 33 -5.94 -8.46 14.42
CA GLU A 33 -6.14 -9.36 13.27
C GLU A 33 -5.72 -8.68 11.97
N PHE A 34 -4.42 -8.44 11.79
CA PHE A 34 -3.93 -7.97 10.50
C PHE A 34 -3.76 -9.15 9.54
N GLY A 35 -4.09 -8.97 8.29
CA GLY A 35 -3.89 -9.93 7.22
C GLY A 35 -2.43 -10.21 6.85
N ILE A 36 -1.49 -9.90 7.73
CA ILE A 36 -0.10 -10.31 7.71
C ILE A 36 -0.02 -11.53 8.61
N GLY A 37 0.57 -12.62 8.17
CA GLY A 37 0.70 -13.87 8.94
C GLY A 37 1.49 -13.74 10.24
N MET A 38 1.18 -12.71 11.03
CA MET A 38 1.74 -12.45 12.34
C MET A 38 0.80 -13.01 13.39
N GLY A 39 1.22 -14.07 14.03
CA GLY A 39 0.48 -14.67 15.12
C GLY A 39 1.19 -14.43 16.43
N THR A 40 0.39 -14.30 17.49
CA THR A 40 0.89 -14.61 18.81
C THR A 40 1.33 -16.08 18.86
N PRO A 41 2.23 -16.50 19.74
CA PRO A 41 2.72 -17.87 19.81
C PRO A 41 1.62 -18.94 19.93
N ARG A 42 0.39 -18.54 20.23
CA ARG A 42 -0.75 -19.46 20.42
C ARG A 42 -1.71 -19.61 19.25
N LYS A 43 -1.73 -18.65 18.30
CA LYS A 43 -2.54 -18.74 17.06
C LYS A 43 -1.86 -17.91 15.95
N PRO A 44 -1.05 -18.52 15.09
CA PRO A 44 -0.51 -17.80 13.96
C PRO A 44 -1.67 -17.31 13.08
N ILE A 45 -1.77 -16.00 12.88
CA ILE A 45 -2.63 -15.44 11.84
C ILE A 45 -1.97 -15.84 10.53
N ARG A 46 -2.63 -16.71 9.79
CA ARG A 46 -2.19 -17.10 8.45
C ARG A 46 -2.70 -16.06 7.46
N LEU A 47 -1.86 -15.75 6.50
CA LEU A 47 -2.34 -15.03 5.32
C LEU A 47 -3.46 -15.84 4.69
N ILE A 48 -4.54 -15.18 4.31
CA ILE A 48 -5.67 -15.83 3.68
C ILE A 48 -5.19 -16.42 2.35
N GLY A 49 -5.49 -17.67 2.10
CA GLY A 49 -5.05 -18.40 0.91
C GLY A 49 -3.68 -19.07 1.04
N ASP A 50 -3.07 -19.11 2.23
CA ASP A 50 -1.86 -19.88 2.43
C ASP A 50 -2.13 -21.40 2.28
N VAL A 51 -1.60 -21.96 1.19
CA VAL A 51 -1.75 -23.39 0.85
C VAL A 51 -0.92 -24.32 1.74
N ASN A 52 -0.01 -23.78 2.55
CA ASN A 52 0.82 -24.55 3.49
C ASN A 52 0.11 -24.83 4.82
N SER A 53 -1.22 -24.93 4.80
CA SER A 53 -1.97 -25.46 5.93
C SER A 53 -1.51 -26.90 6.21
N PRO A 54 -1.28 -27.31 7.47
CA PRO A 54 -0.86 -28.69 7.79
C PRO A 54 -1.95 -29.73 7.58
N LEU A 55 -2.86 -29.51 6.65
CA LEU A 55 -3.82 -30.51 6.23
C LEU A 55 -3.09 -31.42 5.22
N THR A 56 -2.72 -32.60 5.66
CA THR A 56 -2.23 -33.69 4.83
C THR A 56 -3.27 -34.01 3.77
N VAL A 57 -3.01 -33.63 2.53
CA VAL A 57 -3.84 -33.99 1.39
C VAL A 57 -3.41 -35.38 0.94
N SER A 58 -4.26 -36.36 1.12
CA SER A 58 -3.94 -37.78 0.79
C SER A 58 -4.30 -38.18 -0.64
N THR A 59 -5.04 -37.35 -1.41
CA THR A 59 -5.43 -37.64 -2.79
C THR A 59 -5.58 -36.39 -3.64
N GLN A 60 -5.36 -36.48 -4.98
CA GLN A 60 -5.48 -35.38 -5.94
C GLN A 60 -6.88 -34.72 -5.95
N ASP A 61 -7.95 -35.50 -5.80
CA ASP A 61 -9.32 -34.98 -5.78
C ASP A 61 -9.62 -34.11 -4.57
N ASN A 62 -9.01 -34.42 -3.42
CA ASN A 62 -9.11 -33.61 -2.21
C ASN A 62 -8.37 -32.27 -2.33
N ALA A 63 -7.33 -32.18 -3.16
CA ALA A 63 -6.57 -30.95 -3.36
C ALA A 63 -7.40 -29.88 -4.05
N ILE A 64 -8.18 -30.24 -5.09
CA ILE A 64 -9.05 -29.31 -5.82
C ILE A 64 -10.19 -28.79 -4.94
N ASP A 65 -10.84 -29.67 -4.17
CA ASP A 65 -11.91 -29.27 -3.25
C ASP A 65 -11.37 -28.39 -2.11
N HIS A 66 -10.18 -28.72 -1.63
CA HIS A 66 -9.50 -27.94 -0.61
C HIS A 66 -9.14 -26.54 -1.11
N THR A 67 -8.62 -26.41 -2.33
CA THR A 67 -8.31 -25.13 -2.97
C THR A 67 -9.56 -24.27 -3.14
N LYS A 68 -10.68 -24.86 -3.57
CA LYS A 68 -11.97 -24.16 -3.68
C LYS A 68 -12.45 -23.64 -2.33
N LYS A 69 -12.39 -24.45 -1.28
CA LYS A 69 -12.77 -24.03 0.09
C LYS A 69 -11.87 -22.92 0.64
N MET A 70 -10.57 -22.98 0.34
CA MET A 70 -9.63 -21.92 0.74
C MET A 70 -9.90 -20.60 0.00
N VAL A 71 -10.19 -20.64 -1.29
CA VAL A 71 -10.57 -19.46 -2.08
C VAL A 71 -11.88 -18.87 -1.55
N GLU A 72 -12.88 -19.70 -1.26
CA GLU A 72 -14.15 -19.25 -0.70
C GLU A 72 -13.95 -18.63 0.70
N PHE A 73 -13.18 -19.28 1.56
CA PHE A 73 -12.83 -18.75 2.88
C PHE A 73 -12.09 -17.41 2.77
N SER A 74 -11.13 -17.29 1.85
CA SER A 74 -10.40 -16.05 1.58
C SER A 74 -11.34 -14.93 1.12
N TYR A 75 -12.28 -15.25 0.23
CA TYR A 75 -13.29 -14.31 -0.26
C TYR A 75 -14.23 -13.85 0.85
N GLN A 76 -14.71 -14.77 1.69
CA GLN A 76 -15.58 -14.44 2.82
C GLN A 76 -14.86 -13.57 3.85
N LYS A 77 -13.59 -13.89 4.16
CA LYS A 77 -12.77 -13.09 5.06
C LYS A 77 -12.46 -11.69 4.50
N ALA A 78 -12.15 -11.58 3.21
CA ALA A 78 -11.97 -10.28 2.57
C ALA A 78 -13.25 -9.43 2.58
N LYS A 79 -14.42 -10.07 2.53
CA LYS A 79 -15.72 -9.40 2.63
C LYS A 79 -16.04 -8.99 4.07
N GLU A 80 -15.73 -9.85 5.04
CA GLU A 80 -15.93 -9.60 6.49
C GLU A 80 -15.04 -8.46 6.97
N TYR A 81 -13.81 -8.37 6.45
CA TYR A 81 -12.81 -7.37 6.83
C TYR A 81 -12.46 -6.45 5.64
N SER A 82 -13.47 -5.84 5.03
CA SER A 82 -13.30 -5.01 3.82
C SER A 82 -12.31 -3.85 3.98
N GLU A 83 -12.05 -3.45 5.21
CA GLU A 83 -11.10 -2.38 5.53
C GLU A 83 -9.67 -2.90 5.74
N LEU A 84 -9.52 -4.18 6.12
CA LEU A 84 -8.20 -4.75 6.37
C LEU A 84 -7.46 -5.04 5.06
N PRO A 85 -6.15 -4.76 5.00
CA PRO A 85 -5.31 -5.21 3.90
C PRO A 85 -5.10 -6.72 3.99
N VAL A 86 -5.79 -7.46 3.13
CA VAL A 86 -5.67 -8.91 3.02
C VAL A 86 -5.06 -9.27 1.68
N GLU A 87 -4.09 -10.19 1.66
CA GLU A 87 -3.49 -10.72 0.44
C GLU A 87 -3.02 -12.17 0.64
N GLU A 88 -3.04 -12.95 -0.42
CA GLU A 88 -2.54 -14.32 -0.41
C GLU A 88 -1.00 -14.35 -0.38
N SER A 89 -0.40 -15.19 0.49
CA SER A 89 1.05 -15.25 0.67
C SER A 89 1.80 -15.56 -0.63
N GLY A 90 1.28 -16.47 -1.45
CA GLY A 90 1.86 -16.81 -2.74
C GLY A 90 1.90 -15.66 -3.74
N ARG A 91 0.93 -14.75 -3.67
CA ARG A 91 0.85 -13.56 -4.54
C ARG A 91 1.82 -12.46 -4.12
N LEU A 92 2.22 -12.40 -2.85
CA LEU A 92 3.19 -11.43 -2.34
C LEU A 92 4.61 -11.60 -2.92
N ILE A 93 4.89 -12.72 -3.59
CA ILE A 93 6.13 -12.95 -4.33
C ILE A 93 6.24 -11.97 -5.52
N ALA A 94 5.12 -11.56 -6.11
CA ALA A 94 5.11 -10.57 -7.18
C ALA A 94 5.38 -9.17 -6.60
N PRO A 95 6.45 -8.47 -7.03
CA PRO A 95 6.88 -7.21 -6.41
C PRO A 95 5.80 -6.14 -6.34
N SER A 96 5.00 -6.00 -7.40
CA SER A 96 3.92 -5.01 -7.46
C SER A 96 2.77 -5.32 -6.49
N LEU A 97 2.49 -6.60 -6.22
CA LEU A 97 1.47 -7.01 -5.25
C LEU A 97 1.99 -6.85 -3.82
N GLY A 98 3.24 -7.19 -3.57
CA GLY A 98 3.89 -6.98 -2.28
C GLY A 98 3.95 -5.49 -1.91
N GLU A 99 4.37 -4.64 -2.84
CA GLU A 99 4.39 -3.18 -2.64
C GLU A 99 2.98 -2.62 -2.39
N ASN A 100 2.00 -3.04 -3.19
CA ASN A 100 0.60 -2.66 -3.02
C ASN A 100 0.07 -3.06 -1.64
N PHE A 101 0.32 -4.29 -1.22
CA PHE A 101 -0.12 -4.80 0.08
C PHE A 101 0.47 -3.97 1.24
N ILE A 102 1.78 -3.72 1.23
CA ILE A 102 2.46 -2.94 2.26
C ILE A 102 1.95 -1.49 2.28
N THR A 103 1.76 -0.88 1.12
CA THR A 103 1.15 0.47 1.03
C THR A 103 -0.22 0.52 1.71
N ARG A 104 -1.06 -0.51 1.54
CA ARG A 104 -2.37 -0.61 2.21
C ARG A 104 -2.24 -0.80 3.73
N VAL A 105 -1.27 -1.58 4.18
CA VAL A 105 -1.02 -1.79 5.62
C VAL A 105 -0.67 -0.46 6.30
N PHE A 106 0.21 0.34 5.69
CA PHE A 106 0.56 1.66 6.25
C PHE A 106 -0.61 2.66 6.15
N ALA A 107 -1.43 2.58 5.11
CA ALA A 107 -2.64 3.39 4.99
C ALA A 107 -3.64 3.06 6.11
N TYR A 108 -3.87 1.78 6.36
CA TYR A 108 -4.72 1.31 7.46
C TYR A 108 -4.18 1.79 8.82
N HIS A 109 -2.89 1.64 9.06
CA HIS A 109 -2.28 2.08 10.32
C HIS A 109 -2.47 3.59 10.56
N LYS A 110 -2.18 4.43 9.55
CA LYS A 110 -2.38 5.88 9.66
C LYS A 110 -3.85 6.25 9.90
N TRP A 111 -4.78 5.52 9.30
CA TRP A 111 -6.20 5.71 9.56
C TRP A 111 -6.58 5.36 11.00
N GLN A 112 -6.05 4.25 11.54
CA GLN A 112 -6.28 3.88 12.94
C GLN A 112 -5.71 4.91 13.91
N GLN A 113 -4.57 5.52 13.61
CA GLN A 113 -4.04 6.64 14.39
C GLN A 113 -5.00 7.84 14.37
N LEU A 114 -5.55 8.19 13.21
CA LEU A 114 -6.54 9.26 13.10
C LEU A 114 -7.81 8.94 13.91
N LYS A 115 -8.28 7.69 13.85
CA LYS A 115 -9.43 7.21 14.63
C LYS A 115 -9.20 7.31 16.16
N GLN A 116 -7.99 6.98 16.62
CA GLN A 116 -7.64 7.08 18.04
C GLN A 116 -7.66 8.52 18.57
N VAL A 117 -7.29 9.50 17.74
CA VAL A 117 -7.34 10.93 18.08
C VAL A 117 -8.78 11.47 18.05
N GLY A 118 -9.66 10.80 17.32
CA GLY A 118 -11.03 11.22 17.03
C GLY A 118 -11.15 11.85 15.63
N PHE A 119 -12.19 11.46 14.91
CA PHE A 119 -12.41 12.00 13.57
C PHE A 119 -12.86 13.46 13.60
N THR A 120 -12.32 14.23 12.68
CA THR A 120 -12.79 15.58 12.34
C THR A 120 -12.87 15.71 10.82
N TYR A 121 -13.74 16.55 10.29
CA TYR A 121 -13.78 16.82 8.83
C TYR A 121 -12.42 17.26 8.30
N HIS A 122 -11.73 18.13 9.03
CA HIS A 122 -10.39 18.58 8.67
C HIS A 122 -9.38 17.44 8.62
N GLY A 123 -9.38 16.56 9.64
CA GLY A 123 -8.49 15.40 9.71
C GLY A 123 -8.69 14.43 8.55
N ILE A 124 -9.96 14.14 8.20
CA ILE A 124 -10.28 13.26 7.07
C ILE A 124 -9.85 13.89 5.73
N ILE A 125 -10.10 15.19 5.55
CA ILE A 125 -9.70 15.94 4.34
C ILE A 125 -8.17 16.02 4.24
N GLU A 126 -7.46 16.26 5.34
CA GLU A 126 -5.99 16.30 5.35
C GLU A 126 -5.42 14.89 5.05
N PHE A 127 -5.98 13.84 5.64
CA PHE A 127 -5.64 12.47 5.32
C PHE A 127 -5.82 12.18 3.81
N HIS A 128 -7.00 12.48 3.25
CA HIS A 128 -7.26 12.33 1.81
C HIS A 128 -6.26 13.11 0.96
N SER A 129 -5.99 14.36 1.32
CA SER A 129 -5.04 15.22 0.62
C SER A 129 -3.63 14.60 0.59
N SER A 130 -3.20 13.97 1.69
CA SER A 130 -1.90 13.29 1.77
C SER A 130 -1.83 12.03 0.89
N TYR A 131 -2.95 11.36 0.65
CA TYR A 131 -3.07 10.16 -0.19
C TYR A 131 -3.41 10.46 -1.67
N LYS A 132 -3.54 11.74 -2.06
CA LYS A 132 -3.93 12.14 -3.42
C LYS A 132 -3.16 11.40 -4.50
N TYR A 133 -1.84 11.43 -4.47
CA TYR A 133 -1.03 10.81 -5.52
C TYR A 133 -1.00 9.29 -5.45
N SER A 134 -1.15 8.70 -4.28
CA SER A 134 -1.36 7.26 -4.13
C SER A 134 -2.69 6.86 -4.78
N LEU A 135 -3.78 7.55 -4.50
CA LEU A 135 -5.08 7.31 -5.13
C LEU A 135 -5.02 7.50 -6.66
N MET A 136 -4.35 8.54 -7.14
CA MET A 136 -4.16 8.75 -8.59
C MET A 136 -3.35 7.64 -9.25
N ALA A 137 -2.39 7.02 -8.54
CA ALA A 137 -1.62 5.90 -9.05
C ALA A 137 -2.45 4.61 -9.11
N HIS A 138 -3.22 4.33 -8.07
CA HIS A 138 -3.98 3.08 -7.92
C HIS A 138 -5.36 3.14 -8.62
N SER A 139 -6.12 4.22 -8.44
CA SER A 139 -7.46 4.37 -9.02
C SER A 139 -7.82 5.85 -9.26
N PRO A 140 -7.51 6.41 -10.43
CA PRO A 140 -7.87 7.78 -10.77
C PRO A 140 -9.38 8.06 -10.66
N ALA A 141 -10.22 7.09 -10.99
CA ALA A 141 -11.67 7.22 -10.88
C ALA A 141 -12.12 7.36 -9.43
N SER A 142 -11.61 6.49 -8.54
CA SER A 142 -11.94 6.54 -7.11
C SER A 142 -11.38 7.80 -6.43
N TYR A 143 -10.25 8.35 -6.91
CA TYR A 143 -9.76 9.64 -6.46
C TYR A 143 -10.81 10.75 -6.67
N ILE A 144 -11.45 10.79 -7.84
CA ILE A 144 -12.51 11.76 -8.15
C ILE A 144 -13.76 11.51 -7.29
N GLU A 145 -14.15 10.26 -7.14
CA GLU A 145 -15.32 9.85 -6.36
C GLU A 145 -15.17 10.23 -4.88
N LEU A 146 -14.05 9.86 -4.26
CA LEU A 146 -13.73 10.21 -2.87
C LEU A 146 -13.63 11.74 -2.68
N GLY A 147 -13.07 12.45 -3.65
CA GLY A 147 -13.02 13.91 -3.63
C GLY A 147 -14.42 14.56 -3.65
N ARG A 148 -15.37 14.00 -4.40
CA ARG A 148 -16.77 14.47 -4.40
C ARG A 148 -17.46 14.19 -3.08
N MET A 149 -17.25 12.99 -2.51
CA MET A 149 -17.79 12.65 -1.18
C MET A 149 -17.33 13.67 -0.13
N LEU A 150 -16.04 14.01 -0.13
CA LEU A 150 -15.47 14.98 0.82
C LEU A 150 -15.90 16.43 0.55
N ALA A 151 -16.23 16.78 -0.68
CA ALA A 151 -16.81 18.09 -0.98
C ALA A 151 -18.20 18.28 -0.34
N ASP A 152 -18.93 17.21 -0.13
CA ASP A 152 -20.24 17.17 0.54
C ASP A 152 -20.14 16.80 2.04
N ALA A 153 -18.94 16.76 2.62
CA ALA A 153 -18.70 16.27 3.98
C ALA A 153 -19.58 16.93 5.05
N GLY A 154 -19.84 18.24 4.94
CA GLY A 154 -20.67 18.98 5.89
C GLY A 154 -22.16 18.59 5.92
N LYS A 155 -22.61 17.67 5.05
CA LYS A 155 -23.98 17.15 5.03
C LYS A 155 -24.15 15.87 5.86
N HIS A 156 -23.06 15.30 6.39
CA HIS A 156 -23.03 14.03 7.12
C HIS A 156 -22.39 14.21 8.47
N GLU A 157 -22.75 13.38 9.42
CA GLU A 157 -21.99 13.28 10.66
C GLU A 157 -20.57 12.76 10.38
N VAL A 158 -19.59 13.25 11.15
CA VAL A 158 -18.18 12.97 10.85
C VAL A 158 -17.82 11.50 10.95
N ASP A 159 -18.42 10.78 11.90
CA ASP A 159 -18.18 9.34 12.07
C ASP A 159 -18.81 8.54 10.92
N GLU A 160 -20.02 8.87 10.48
CA GLU A 160 -20.67 8.27 9.32
C GLU A 160 -19.84 8.50 8.04
N LEU A 161 -19.32 9.71 7.86
CA LEU A 161 -18.43 10.03 6.76
C LEU A 161 -17.17 9.15 6.79
N ALA A 162 -16.56 8.99 7.96
CA ALA A 162 -15.36 8.17 8.14
C ALA A 162 -15.62 6.69 7.81
N GLU A 163 -16.76 6.14 8.28
CA GLU A 163 -17.19 4.76 8.02
C GLU A 163 -17.45 4.50 6.53
N CYS A 164 -17.99 5.47 5.80
CA CYS A 164 -18.21 5.36 4.36
C CYS A 164 -16.92 5.58 3.54
N TYR A 165 -16.07 6.50 3.98
CA TYR A 165 -14.87 6.93 3.25
C TYR A 165 -13.77 5.86 3.22
N PHE A 166 -13.48 5.27 4.37
CA PHE A 166 -12.30 4.42 4.50
C PHE A 166 -12.37 3.10 3.71
N PRO A 167 -13.50 2.35 3.68
CA PRO A 167 -13.63 1.18 2.83
C PRO A 167 -13.42 1.50 1.33
N LEU A 168 -13.94 2.64 0.86
CA LEU A 168 -13.76 3.09 -0.51
C LEU A 168 -12.30 3.44 -0.83
N LEU A 169 -11.60 4.09 0.12
CA LEU A 169 -10.17 4.35 -0.01
C LEU A 169 -9.37 3.05 -0.08
N MET A 170 -9.63 2.08 0.81
CA MET A 170 -8.93 0.80 0.84
C MET A 170 -9.20 -0.02 -0.42
N SER A 171 -10.44 -0.01 -0.91
CA SER A 171 -10.80 -0.61 -2.21
C SER A 171 -10.06 0.04 -3.38
N ALA A 172 -9.91 1.37 -3.37
CA ALA A 172 -9.16 2.10 -4.38
C ALA A 172 -7.67 1.74 -4.36
N LEU A 173 -7.06 1.74 -3.17
CA LEU A 173 -5.66 1.34 -2.96
C LEU A 173 -5.42 -0.15 -3.26
N GLY A 174 -6.45 -1.00 -3.14
CA GLY A 174 -6.39 -2.42 -3.50
C GLY A 174 -6.13 -2.69 -4.99
N LYS A 175 -6.41 -1.72 -5.86
CA LYS A 175 -6.08 -1.82 -7.28
C LYS A 175 -4.58 -1.61 -7.47
N VAL A 176 -3.91 -2.56 -8.12
CA VAL A 176 -2.47 -2.44 -8.38
C VAL A 176 -2.21 -1.29 -9.34
N ALA A 177 -1.34 -0.36 -8.93
CA ALA A 177 -0.94 0.75 -9.78
C ALA A 177 -0.14 0.25 -10.99
N THR A 178 -0.35 0.86 -12.13
CA THR A 178 0.34 0.52 -13.37
C THR A 178 1.49 1.48 -13.63
N ARG A 179 2.46 1.06 -14.45
CA ARG A 179 3.53 1.94 -14.90
C ARG A 179 3.01 3.22 -15.56
N LYS A 180 1.90 3.14 -16.29
CA LYS A 180 1.23 4.30 -16.90
C LYS A 180 0.71 5.28 -15.83
N THR A 181 0.04 4.78 -14.79
CA THR A 181 -0.52 5.63 -13.74
C THR A 181 0.56 6.22 -12.85
N HIS A 182 1.62 5.45 -12.53
CA HIS A 182 2.80 5.99 -11.85
C HIS A 182 3.48 7.09 -12.66
N THR A 183 3.67 6.90 -13.97
CA THR A 183 4.24 7.93 -14.86
C THR A 183 3.44 9.22 -14.80
N ASN A 184 2.11 9.12 -14.86
CA ASN A 184 1.23 10.28 -14.74
C ASN A 184 1.43 11.02 -13.40
N VAL A 185 1.51 10.29 -12.30
CA VAL A 185 1.76 10.86 -10.97
C VAL A 185 3.13 11.55 -10.90
N LEU A 186 4.19 10.90 -11.40
CA LEU A 186 5.54 11.47 -11.43
C LEU A 186 5.57 12.80 -12.19
N MET A 187 4.87 12.87 -13.34
CA MET A 187 4.76 14.11 -14.14
C MET A 187 4.00 15.21 -13.38
N HIS A 188 2.94 14.87 -12.66
CA HIS A 188 2.23 15.83 -11.81
C HIS A 188 3.12 16.37 -10.69
N ILE A 189 3.87 15.51 -10.01
CA ILE A 189 4.79 15.91 -8.93
C ILE A 189 5.94 16.75 -9.49
N GLN A 190 6.52 16.38 -10.63
CA GLN A 190 7.52 17.18 -11.35
C GLN A 190 7.03 18.61 -11.62
N GLY A 191 5.74 18.77 -11.90
CA GLY A 191 5.13 20.08 -12.16
C GLY A 191 5.34 21.12 -11.06
N TYR A 192 5.49 20.71 -9.81
CA TYR A 192 5.78 21.63 -8.69
C TYR A 192 7.21 22.19 -8.73
N LEU A 193 8.12 21.51 -9.39
CA LEU A 193 9.53 21.91 -9.53
C LEU A 193 9.79 22.79 -10.76
N LYS A 194 8.78 23.00 -11.62
CA LYS A 194 8.94 23.69 -12.90
C LYS A 194 9.52 25.12 -12.82
N ARG A 195 9.33 25.81 -11.69
CA ARG A 195 9.77 27.20 -11.49
C ARG A 195 11.12 27.31 -10.80
N VAL A 196 11.60 26.23 -10.17
CA VAL A 196 12.80 26.23 -9.32
C VAL A 196 13.98 25.49 -9.94
N LEU A 197 13.73 24.48 -10.80
CA LEU A 197 14.79 23.74 -11.47
C LEU A 197 15.30 24.46 -12.70
N SER A 198 16.60 24.32 -12.96
CA SER A 198 17.24 24.70 -14.23
C SER A 198 16.74 23.87 -15.41
N SER A 199 17.03 24.29 -16.63
CA SER A 199 16.65 23.54 -17.84
C SER A 199 17.32 22.16 -17.90
N ILE A 200 18.56 22.03 -17.40
CA ILE A 200 19.30 20.76 -17.37
C ILE A 200 18.64 19.79 -16.41
N GLU A 201 18.35 20.21 -15.18
CA GLU A 201 17.68 19.38 -14.14
C GLU A 201 16.28 18.93 -14.59
N LYS A 202 15.51 19.82 -15.22
CA LYS A 202 14.19 19.48 -15.79
C LYS A 202 14.32 18.41 -16.87
N HIS A 203 15.31 18.55 -17.74
CA HIS A 203 15.56 17.56 -18.81
C HIS A 203 15.95 16.20 -18.23
N GLU A 204 16.85 16.18 -17.25
CA GLU A 204 17.30 14.97 -16.57
C GLU A 204 16.13 14.24 -15.88
N LEU A 205 15.35 14.95 -15.08
CA LEU A 205 14.17 14.39 -14.40
C LEU A 205 13.15 13.85 -15.41
N SER A 206 12.85 14.61 -16.48
CA SER A 206 11.95 14.19 -17.55
C SER A 206 12.45 12.94 -18.28
N LYS A 207 13.77 12.85 -18.51
CA LYS A 207 14.43 11.68 -19.10
C LYS A 207 14.24 10.44 -18.23
N LEU A 208 14.49 10.54 -16.92
CA LEU A 208 14.29 9.40 -16.01
C LEU A 208 12.82 8.98 -15.92
N ILE A 209 11.88 9.91 -15.84
CA ILE A 209 10.44 9.59 -15.88
C ILE A 209 10.08 8.86 -17.18
N ASN A 210 10.65 9.27 -18.32
CA ASN A 210 10.42 8.58 -19.58
C ASN A 210 11.08 7.20 -19.65
N GLN A 211 12.28 7.04 -19.11
CA GLN A 211 12.94 5.73 -19.00
C GLN A 211 12.13 4.77 -18.11
N TYR A 212 11.58 5.26 -16.99
CA TYR A 212 10.63 4.48 -16.18
C TYR A 212 9.40 4.09 -17.02
N ARG A 213 8.79 5.03 -17.75
CA ARG A 213 7.63 4.76 -18.61
C ARG A 213 7.92 3.64 -19.63
N LEU A 214 9.13 3.60 -20.17
CA LEU A 214 9.60 2.59 -21.14
C LEU A 214 10.11 1.29 -20.49
N ALA A 215 9.94 1.11 -19.20
CA ALA A 215 10.42 -0.06 -18.45
C ALA A 215 11.94 -0.27 -18.44
N GLN A 216 12.72 0.78 -18.68
CA GLN A 216 14.18 0.73 -18.70
C GLN A 216 14.79 0.83 -17.29
N ILE A 217 14.08 1.46 -16.37
CA ILE A 217 14.52 1.65 -14.98
C ILE A 217 13.35 1.40 -14.02
N PRO A 218 13.59 1.04 -12.75
CA PRO A 218 12.57 0.87 -11.73
C PRO A 218 12.03 2.21 -11.22
N LEU A 219 10.86 2.16 -10.55
CA LEU A 219 10.15 3.32 -10.01
C LEU A 219 10.97 4.13 -9.00
N ILE A 220 11.81 3.46 -8.23
CA ILE A 220 12.61 4.12 -7.20
C ILE A 220 13.54 5.20 -7.78
N VAL A 221 14.03 5.03 -9.01
CA VAL A 221 15.01 5.96 -9.62
C VAL A 221 14.43 7.36 -9.78
N PRO A 222 13.30 7.59 -10.51
CA PRO A 222 12.72 8.92 -10.60
C PRO A 222 12.20 9.44 -9.26
N ILE A 223 11.74 8.57 -8.33
CA ILE A 223 11.33 8.98 -6.98
C ILE A 223 12.51 9.54 -6.19
N THR A 224 13.67 8.89 -6.24
CA THR A 224 14.88 9.34 -5.53
C THR A 224 15.32 10.73 -6.04
N LEU A 225 15.31 10.95 -7.36
CA LEU A 225 15.64 12.28 -7.90
C LEU A 225 14.61 13.34 -7.51
N LEU A 226 13.32 13.01 -7.50
CA LEU A 226 12.27 13.91 -7.00
C LEU A 226 12.49 14.25 -5.51
N LYS A 227 12.74 13.26 -4.66
CA LYS A 227 13.04 13.48 -3.23
C LYS A 227 14.26 14.38 -3.06
N HIS A 228 15.33 14.15 -3.84
CA HIS A 228 16.52 15.00 -3.84
C HIS A 228 16.19 16.46 -4.20
N HIS A 229 15.45 16.69 -5.27
CA HIS A 229 15.06 18.05 -5.65
C HIS A 229 14.16 18.72 -4.60
N PHE A 230 13.24 17.99 -3.97
CA PHE A 230 12.40 18.55 -2.91
C PHE A 230 13.14 18.76 -1.59
N SER A 231 14.27 18.09 -1.34
CA SER A 231 15.15 18.45 -0.21
C SER A 231 15.86 19.79 -0.44
N ASN A 232 16.21 20.09 -1.68
CA ASN A 232 16.83 21.37 -2.05
C ASN A 232 15.80 22.51 -2.24
N HIS A 233 14.57 22.16 -2.66
CA HIS A 233 13.46 23.07 -2.93
C HIS A 233 12.20 22.61 -2.18
N PRO A 234 12.12 22.81 -0.85
CA PRO A 234 11.01 22.30 -0.04
C PRO A 234 9.66 22.86 -0.49
N HIS A 235 8.66 21.98 -0.53
CA HIS A 235 7.29 22.35 -0.86
C HIS A 235 6.32 21.71 0.15
N SER A 236 5.64 22.52 0.97
CA SER A 236 4.84 22.07 2.11
C SER A 236 3.76 21.05 1.75
N TYR A 237 3.12 21.20 0.60
CA TYR A 237 2.11 20.25 0.12
C TYR A 237 2.74 18.91 -0.29
N ILE A 238 3.89 18.93 -1.00
CA ILE A 238 4.55 17.70 -1.45
C ILE A 238 5.19 16.94 -0.28
N ALA A 239 5.69 17.65 0.73
CA ALA A 239 6.24 17.04 1.94
C ALA A 239 5.21 16.19 2.71
N LYS A 240 3.91 16.46 2.55
CA LYS A 240 2.83 15.68 3.15
C LYS A 240 2.38 14.50 2.30
N GLN A 241 2.89 14.33 1.07
CA GLN A 241 2.41 13.30 0.14
C GLN A 241 2.98 11.93 0.45
N VAL A 242 2.12 11.02 0.84
CA VAL A 242 2.45 9.62 1.14
C VAL A 242 3.04 8.88 -0.07
N TYR A 243 2.66 9.28 -1.30
CA TYR A 243 3.15 8.63 -2.52
C TYR A 243 4.67 8.59 -2.63
N LEU A 244 5.38 9.62 -2.19
CA LEU A 244 6.85 9.65 -2.24
C LEU A 244 7.49 8.72 -1.21
N GLU A 245 6.81 8.50 -0.07
CA GLU A 245 7.30 7.68 1.04
C GLU A 245 6.12 6.99 1.74
N PRO A 246 5.49 5.97 1.10
CA PRO A 246 4.32 5.30 1.65
C PRO A 246 4.63 4.38 2.83
N TYR A 247 5.90 3.96 2.96
CA TYR A 247 6.48 3.08 3.98
C TYR A 247 7.97 3.39 4.08
N PRO A 248 8.68 2.94 5.12
CA PRO A 248 10.12 3.14 5.28
C PRO A 248 10.95 2.66 4.08
N ASP A 249 11.95 3.44 3.68
CA ASP A 249 12.76 3.21 2.47
C ASP A 249 13.56 1.88 2.53
N ASP A 250 13.91 1.39 3.71
CA ASP A 250 14.66 0.14 3.91
C ASP A 250 13.89 -1.13 3.51
N LEU A 251 12.55 -1.05 3.33
CA LEU A 251 11.78 -2.14 2.74
C LEU A 251 12.07 -2.34 1.24
N SER A 252 12.63 -1.35 0.55
CA SER A 252 13.15 -1.42 -0.83
C SER A 252 12.18 -1.99 -1.89
N LEU A 253 10.86 -1.98 -1.64
CA LEU A 253 9.86 -2.65 -2.49
C LEU A 253 9.74 -2.03 -3.88
N ARG A 254 10.07 -0.74 -4.04
CA ARG A 254 10.01 -0.01 -5.32
C ARG A 254 11.21 -0.23 -6.23
N ASN A 255 12.19 -1.00 -5.78
CA ASN A 255 13.37 -1.36 -6.58
C ASN A 255 13.03 -2.36 -7.70
N ALA A 256 11.90 -3.04 -7.62
CA ALA A 256 11.49 -4.10 -8.54
C ALA A 256 10.22 -3.78 -9.36
N ILE A 257 9.68 -2.54 -9.28
CA ILE A 257 8.48 -2.12 -10.02
C ILE A 257 8.71 -0.95 -10.97
#